data_68e907fd656c54aebb4886520b68e454
#
_entry.id   68e907fd656c54aebb4886520b68e454
#
_cell.length_a   1.000
_cell.length_b   1.000
_cell.length_c   1.000
_cell.angle_alpha   90.00
_cell.angle_beta   90.00
_cell.angle_gamma   90.00
#
_symmetry.space_group_name_H-M   'P 1'
#
loop_
_entity.id
_entity.type
_entity.pdbx_description
1 polymer ?
#
loop_
_entity_poly.entity_id
_entity_poly.type
_entity_poly.pdbx_seq_one_letter_code
_entity_poly.pdbx_strand_id
1 'polypeptide(L)'
;MNNRQHGSALVLAIFIIVIMTLLGASLVRMTGSNAETIVYEVLGTRAYQAAQAGAERKMSEVFPLSGSGSCSVDSNYNSFTTVEGLENCQALDVDCVADAVIDAGTVDEVTYYTITSIGQCSVAGVVTSRKIEIKARSL
;
A
#
# COMPACT_ATOMS: atom_id res chain seq x y z
N MET A 1 6.49 -1.40 -73.85
CA MET A 1 6.61 -0.13 -73.14
C MET A 1 6.25 -0.39 -71.70
N ASN A 2 7.24 -0.83 -70.94
CA ASN A 2 7.12 -1.07 -69.52
C ASN A 2 8.18 -0.26 -68.81
N ASN A 3 7.84 0.87 -68.20
CA ASN A 3 8.73 1.49 -67.24
C ASN A 3 8.03 2.61 -66.48
N ARG A 4 8.32 2.67 -65.22
CA ARG A 4 8.24 3.79 -64.31
C ARG A 4 7.21 3.69 -63.19
N GLN A 5 7.28 2.60 -62.43
CA GLN A 5 6.61 2.58 -61.10
C GLN A 5 7.56 2.21 -59.95
N HIS A 6 8.88 2.24 -60.14
CA HIS A 6 9.85 1.87 -59.12
C HIS A 6 10.04 2.93 -58.03
N GLY A 7 9.77 4.21 -58.29
CA GLY A 7 9.92 5.28 -57.29
C GLY A 7 8.84 5.33 -56.25
N SER A 8 7.60 4.97 -56.57
CA SER A 8 6.46 4.99 -55.67
C SER A 8 6.55 3.89 -54.59
N ALA A 9 7.03 2.69 -54.98
CA ALA A 9 7.13 1.56 -54.05
C ALA A 9 8.19 1.82 -52.95
N LEU A 10 9.29 2.47 -53.28
CA LEU A 10 10.36 2.81 -52.32
C LEU A 10 9.88 3.84 -51.26
N VAL A 11 9.18 4.88 -51.71
CA VAL A 11 8.58 5.88 -50.81
C VAL A 11 7.58 5.24 -49.89
N LEU A 12 6.73 4.36 -50.39
CA LEU A 12 5.73 3.66 -49.59
C LEU A 12 6.38 2.71 -48.58
N ALA A 13 7.46 2.01 -48.95
CA ALA A 13 8.21 1.15 -48.03
C ALA A 13 8.85 1.95 -46.89
N ILE A 14 9.47 3.08 -47.16
CA ILE A 14 10.07 3.96 -46.13
C ILE A 14 8.98 4.48 -45.21
N PHE A 15 7.84 4.90 -45.74
CA PHE A 15 6.73 5.40 -44.96
C PHE A 15 6.18 4.33 -43.98
N ILE A 16 6.01 3.08 -44.43
CA ILE A 16 5.58 1.98 -43.58
C ILE A 16 6.60 1.71 -42.46
N ILE A 17 7.89 1.69 -42.76
CA ILE A 17 8.93 1.46 -41.78
C ILE A 17 8.92 2.54 -40.70
N VAL A 18 8.78 3.81 -41.09
CA VAL A 18 8.69 4.92 -40.13
C VAL A 18 7.47 4.79 -39.21
N ILE A 19 6.31 4.46 -39.76
CA ILE A 19 5.10 4.25 -38.95
C ILE A 19 5.30 3.08 -37.98
N MET A 20 5.81 1.95 -38.44
CA MET A 20 6.03 0.76 -37.62
C MET A 20 7.05 1.02 -36.49
N THR A 21 8.12 1.79 -36.77
CA THR A 21 9.10 2.15 -35.73
C THR A 21 8.49 3.08 -34.66
N LEU A 22 7.65 4.03 -35.07
CA LEU A 22 6.97 4.92 -34.12
C LEU A 22 5.96 4.16 -33.23
N LEU A 23 5.19 3.26 -33.82
CA LEU A 23 4.26 2.41 -33.08
C LEU A 23 4.99 1.46 -32.12
N GLY A 24 6.08 0.83 -32.57
CA GLY A 24 6.91 -0.02 -31.73
C GLY A 24 7.53 0.73 -30.55
N ALA A 25 8.06 1.93 -30.76
CA ALA A 25 8.61 2.75 -29.69
C ALA A 25 7.53 3.17 -28.67
N SER A 26 6.31 3.44 -29.10
CA SER A 26 5.19 3.78 -28.23
C SER A 26 4.80 2.60 -27.32
N LEU A 27 4.73 1.39 -27.86
CA LEU A 27 4.40 0.16 -27.11
C LEU A 27 5.45 -0.13 -26.03
N VAL A 28 6.73 0.01 -26.35
CA VAL A 28 7.83 -0.23 -25.39
C VAL A 28 7.76 0.75 -24.22
N ARG A 29 7.46 2.01 -24.47
CA ARG A 29 7.30 3.01 -23.39
C ARG A 29 6.12 2.69 -22.49
N MET A 30 4.99 2.27 -23.06
CA MET A 30 3.79 1.91 -22.30
C MET A 30 4.02 0.68 -21.41
N THR A 31 4.77 -0.31 -21.90
CA THR A 31 5.09 -1.52 -21.13
C THR A 31 6.01 -1.22 -19.94
N GLY A 32 6.99 -0.35 -20.11
CA GLY A 32 7.90 0.06 -19.02
C GLY A 32 7.17 0.79 -17.89
N SER A 33 6.26 1.71 -18.22
CA SER A 33 5.44 2.43 -17.22
C SER A 33 4.52 1.49 -16.43
N ASN A 34 3.95 0.49 -17.08
CA ASN A 34 3.07 -0.47 -16.42
C ASN A 34 3.82 -1.35 -15.40
N ALA A 35 5.05 -1.76 -15.69
CA ALA A 35 5.85 -2.56 -14.77
C ALA A 35 6.15 -1.82 -13.46
N GLU A 36 6.46 -0.54 -13.53
CA GLU A 36 6.70 0.29 -12.34
C GLU A 36 5.41 0.44 -11.49
N THR A 37 4.28 0.67 -12.13
CA THR A 37 2.98 0.78 -11.45
C THR A 37 2.63 -0.49 -10.68
N ILE A 38 2.87 -1.67 -11.25
CA ILE A 38 2.61 -2.96 -10.60
C ILE A 38 3.45 -3.11 -9.32
N VAL A 39 4.72 -2.69 -9.34
CA VAL A 39 5.58 -2.74 -8.14
C VAL A 39 5.00 -1.88 -7.01
N TYR A 40 4.58 -0.65 -7.30
CA TYR A 40 3.96 0.22 -6.30
C TYR A 40 2.63 -0.34 -5.78
N GLU A 41 1.84 -0.97 -6.62
CA GLU A 41 0.57 -1.58 -6.23
C GLU A 41 0.78 -2.76 -5.28
N VAL A 42 1.69 -3.67 -5.61
CA VAL A 42 2.04 -4.83 -4.78
C VAL A 42 2.64 -4.38 -3.45
N LEU A 43 3.58 -3.43 -3.45
CA LEU A 43 4.14 -2.90 -2.22
C LEU A 43 3.09 -2.14 -1.39
N GLY A 44 2.18 -1.43 -2.04
CA GLY A 44 1.06 -0.75 -1.39
C GLY A 44 0.12 -1.70 -0.67
N THR A 45 -0.18 -2.85 -1.27
CA THR A 45 -1.00 -3.89 -0.66
C THR A 45 -0.30 -4.52 0.55
N ARG A 46 1.00 -4.80 0.45
CA ARG A 46 1.80 -5.30 1.59
C ARG A 46 1.89 -4.28 2.72
N ALA A 47 2.09 -3.01 2.40
CA ALA A 47 2.10 -1.93 3.38
C ALA A 47 0.75 -1.82 4.11
N TYR A 48 -0.36 -1.99 3.40
CA TYR A 48 -1.69 -2.03 4.00
C TYR A 48 -1.85 -3.22 4.96
N GLN A 49 -1.40 -4.41 4.56
CA GLN A 49 -1.43 -5.59 5.43
C GLN A 49 -0.57 -5.42 6.69
N ALA A 50 0.62 -4.81 6.56
CA ALA A 50 1.46 -4.49 7.70
C ALA A 50 0.78 -3.48 8.66
N ALA A 51 0.11 -2.45 8.12
CA ALA A 51 -0.68 -1.52 8.92
C ALA A 51 -1.81 -2.23 9.67
N GLN A 52 -2.53 -3.11 8.98
CA GLN A 52 -3.62 -3.90 9.58
C GLN A 52 -3.12 -4.79 10.70
N ALA A 53 -2.03 -5.53 10.49
CA ALA A 53 -1.43 -6.37 11.52
C ALA A 53 -0.99 -5.55 12.75
N GLY A 54 -0.44 -4.36 12.54
CA GLY A 54 -0.10 -3.43 13.63
C GLY A 54 -1.32 -2.98 14.42
N ALA A 55 -2.39 -2.60 13.73
CA ALA A 55 -3.64 -2.17 14.37
C ALA A 55 -4.35 -3.32 15.12
N GLU A 56 -4.37 -4.53 14.56
CA GLU A 56 -4.93 -5.72 15.22
C GLU A 56 -4.16 -6.07 16.50
N ARG A 57 -2.83 -5.98 16.46
CA ARG A 57 -2.01 -6.17 17.64
C ARG A 57 -2.31 -5.11 18.71
N LYS A 58 -2.42 -3.85 18.33
CA LYS A 58 -2.80 -2.77 19.24
C LYS A 58 -4.20 -2.99 19.81
N MET A 59 -5.14 -3.44 19.00
CA MET A 59 -6.48 -3.79 19.45
C MET A 59 -6.44 -4.87 20.55
N SER A 60 -5.58 -5.88 20.42
CA SER A 60 -5.43 -6.93 21.43
C SER A 60 -4.78 -6.44 22.73
N GLU A 61 -4.00 -5.36 22.68
CA GLU A 61 -3.42 -4.69 23.86
C GLU A 61 -4.47 -3.80 24.57
N VAL A 62 -5.35 -3.17 23.80
CA VAL A 62 -6.43 -2.32 24.32
C VAL A 62 -7.57 -3.17 24.90
N PHE A 63 -7.90 -4.29 24.27
CA PHE A 63 -8.96 -5.20 24.65
C PHE A 63 -8.43 -6.63 24.89
N PRO A 64 -7.62 -6.86 25.94
CA PRO A 64 -7.11 -8.19 26.22
C PRO A 64 -8.24 -9.10 26.72
N LEU A 65 -8.10 -10.41 26.42
CA LEU A 65 -9.08 -11.41 26.90
C LEU A 65 -9.06 -11.60 28.42
N SER A 66 -8.00 -11.20 29.09
CA SER A 66 -7.84 -11.27 30.54
C SER A 66 -7.03 -10.08 31.03
N GLY A 67 -7.49 -9.46 32.12
CA GLY A 67 -6.84 -8.30 32.72
C GLY A 67 -7.37 -6.95 32.22
N SER A 68 -6.74 -5.86 32.64
CA SER A 68 -7.06 -4.50 32.22
C SER A 68 -6.26 -4.15 30.96
N GLY A 69 -6.96 -3.72 29.91
CA GLY A 69 -6.33 -3.19 28.71
C GLY A 69 -5.71 -1.82 28.94
N SER A 70 -4.81 -1.44 28.06
CA SER A 70 -4.14 -0.14 28.08
C SER A 70 -4.10 0.45 26.69
N CYS A 71 -4.67 1.66 26.55
CA CYS A 71 -4.50 2.52 25.40
C CYS A 71 -3.25 3.37 25.63
N SER A 72 -2.09 2.73 25.61
CA SER A 72 -0.82 3.39 25.83
C SER A 72 -0.07 3.65 24.52
N VAL A 73 0.80 4.58 24.61
CA VAL A 73 1.74 5.23 23.71
C VAL A 73 2.14 4.47 22.43
N ASP A 74 2.53 5.23 21.42
CA ASP A 74 3.08 4.82 20.12
C ASP A 74 3.94 3.58 20.19
N SER A 75 3.59 2.59 19.37
CA SER A 75 4.33 1.34 19.27
C SER A 75 4.78 1.12 17.84
N ASN A 76 5.98 0.58 17.70
CA ASN A 76 6.50 0.14 16.41
C ASN A 76 6.60 -1.39 16.42
N TYR A 77 5.96 -2.01 15.46
CA TYR A 77 6.02 -3.47 15.28
C TYR A 77 6.84 -3.79 14.03
N ASN A 78 8.08 -4.16 14.22
CA ASN A 78 9.04 -4.48 13.15
C ASN A 78 9.32 -5.99 13.03
N SER A 79 8.47 -6.83 13.62
CA SER A 79 8.65 -8.29 13.70
C SER A 79 8.07 -9.05 12.51
N PHE A 80 7.87 -8.40 11.36
CA PHE A 80 7.36 -9.06 10.15
C PHE A 80 8.45 -9.71 9.30
N THR A 81 9.72 -9.67 9.72
CA THR A 81 10.85 -10.23 8.97
C THR A 81 10.75 -11.73 8.71
N THR A 82 9.99 -12.46 9.54
CA THR A 82 9.77 -13.91 9.41
C THR A 82 8.41 -14.26 8.81
N VAL A 83 7.59 -13.24 8.47
CA VAL A 83 6.26 -13.45 7.88
C VAL A 83 6.39 -13.39 6.37
N GLU A 84 6.14 -14.52 5.72
CA GLU A 84 6.17 -14.61 4.26
C GLU A 84 5.25 -13.57 3.62
N GLY A 85 5.80 -12.80 2.70
CA GLY A 85 5.10 -11.71 2.03
C GLY A 85 5.12 -10.36 2.75
N LEU A 86 5.53 -10.28 4.02
CA LEU A 86 5.71 -9.04 4.77
C LEU A 86 7.18 -8.78 5.15
N GLU A 87 8.11 -9.57 4.66
CA GLU A 87 9.55 -9.30 4.75
C GLU A 87 9.82 -7.87 4.23
N ASN A 88 10.67 -7.13 4.90
CA ASN A 88 10.94 -5.72 4.61
C ASN A 88 9.73 -4.77 4.81
N CYS A 89 8.72 -5.21 5.54
CA CYS A 89 7.60 -4.38 5.99
C CYS A 89 7.63 -4.21 7.51
N GLN A 90 7.06 -3.11 7.98
CA GLN A 90 6.93 -2.79 9.39
C GLN A 90 5.65 -1.99 9.63
N ALA A 91 5.09 -2.07 10.83
CA ALA A 91 4.05 -1.17 11.28
C ALA A 91 4.68 -0.13 12.20
N LEU A 92 4.54 1.13 11.84
CA LEU A 92 5.10 2.30 12.51
C LEU A 92 3.96 3.15 13.09
N ASP A 93 4.28 3.95 14.09
CA ASP A 93 3.37 4.93 14.69
C ASP A 93 1.99 4.30 14.99
N VAL A 94 2.03 3.11 15.61
CA VAL A 94 0.80 2.43 16.02
C VAL A 94 0.36 3.02 17.34
N ASP A 95 -0.61 3.91 17.26
CA ASP A 95 -1.10 4.72 18.35
C ASP A 95 -2.54 4.36 18.74
N CYS A 96 -2.89 4.64 19.98
CA CYS A 96 -4.24 4.53 20.51
C CYS A 96 -4.58 5.78 21.29
N VAL A 97 -5.69 6.39 20.98
CA VAL A 97 -6.25 7.55 21.67
C VAL A 97 -7.66 7.21 22.19
N ALA A 98 -7.91 7.52 23.45
CA ALA A 98 -9.27 7.50 23.99
C ALA A 98 -9.94 8.84 23.63
N ASP A 99 -10.91 8.81 22.73
CA ASP A 99 -11.52 10.02 22.16
C ASP A 99 -12.61 10.61 23.06
N ALA A 100 -13.50 9.76 23.56
CA ALA A 100 -14.65 10.20 24.33
C ALA A 100 -15.10 9.13 25.33
N VAL A 101 -15.58 9.59 26.47
CA VAL A 101 -16.25 8.74 27.49
C VAL A 101 -17.69 9.21 27.58
N ILE A 102 -18.65 8.31 27.37
CA ILE A 102 -20.06 8.58 27.54
C ILE A 102 -20.52 7.94 28.85
N ASP A 103 -21.40 8.63 29.59
CA ASP A 103 -21.92 8.22 30.87
C ASP A 103 -20.85 7.86 31.91
N ALA A 104 -19.79 8.67 31.95
CA ALA A 104 -18.66 8.49 32.84
C ALA A 104 -19.07 8.31 34.32
N GLY A 105 -18.54 7.25 34.94
CA GLY A 105 -18.82 6.92 36.34
C GLY A 105 -20.13 6.20 36.57
N THR A 106 -20.84 5.77 35.53
CA THR A 106 -22.05 4.93 35.61
C THR A 106 -21.74 3.49 35.19
N VAL A 107 -22.71 2.58 35.41
CA VAL A 107 -22.60 1.18 34.94
C VAL A 107 -22.68 1.03 33.45
N ASP A 108 -23.11 2.07 32.75
CA ASP A 108 -23.24 2.14 31.28
C ASP A 108 -22.12 2.97 30.61
N GLU A 109 -21.01 3.16 31.35
CA GLU A 109 -19.87 3.91 30.81
C GLU A 109 -19.30 3.26 29.55
N VAL A 110 -19.21 4.03 28.46
CA VAL A 110 -18.65 3.60 27.19
C VAL A 110 -17.49 4.53 26.82
N THR A 111 -16.34 3.96 26.62
CA THR A 111 -15.18 4.68 26.11
C THR A 111 -14.95 4.36 24.65
N TYR A 112 -14.77 5.41 23.84
CA TYR A 112 -14.41 5.29 22.41
C TYR A 112 -12.91 5.43 22.23
N TYR A 113 -12.36 4.62 21.37
CA TYR A 113 -10.93 4.58 21.06
C TYR A 113 -10.72 4.74 19.56
N THR A 114 -9.74 5.54 19.20
CA THR A 114 -9.22 5.60 17.83
C THR A 114 -7.82 4.99 17.80
N ILE A 115 -7.64 3.96 17.01
CA ILE A 115 -6.36 3.27 16.79
C ILE A 115 -5.88 3.60 15.40
N THR A 116 -4.68 4.15 15.28
CA THR A 116 -4.02 4.42 14.00
C THR A 116 -2.79 3.55 13.83
N SER A 117 -2.49 3.17 12.59
CA SER A 117 -1.30 2.38 12.26
C SER A 117 -0.79 2.76 10.87
N ILE A 118 0.52 2.92 10.72
CA ILE A 118 1.19 3.16 9.44
C ILE A 118 2.01 1.94 9.09
N GLY A 119 1.59 1.21 8.06
CA GLY A 119 2.39 0.15 7.45
C GLY A 119 3.34 0.73 6.40
N GLN A 120 4.58 0.31 6.44
CA GLN A 120 5.61 0.71 5.49
C GLN A 120 6.38 -0.50 5.00
N CYS A 121 6.58 -0.58 3.69
CA CYS A 121 7.42 -1.59 3.06
C CYS A 121 8.50 -0.91 2.21
N SER A 122 9.71 -1.48 2.23
CA SER A 122 10.85 -0.97 1.47
C SER A 122 11.55 -2.11 0.74
N VAL A 123 11.58 -2.04 -0.60
CA VAL A 123 12.26 -3.04 -1.45
C VAL A 123 13.03 -2.31 -2.54
N ALA A 124 14.31 -2.64 -2.68
CA ALA A 124 15.19 -2.10 -3.72
C ALA A 124 15.18 -0.54 -3.82
N GLY A 125 15.07 0.15 -2.69
CA GLY A 125 15.05 1.62 -2.64
C GLY A 125 13.66 2.25 -2.88
N VAL A 126 12.65 1.45 -3.22
CA VAL A 126 11.26 1.90 -3.32
C VAL A 126 10.60 1.75 -1.96
N VAL A 127 10.04 2.84 -1.44
CA VAL A 127 9.33 2.87 -0.16
C VAL A 127 7.87 3.19 -0.40
N THR A 128 6.99 2.40 0.16
CA THR A 128 5.54 2.63 0.10
C THR A 128 4.95 2.53 1.50
N SER A 129 4.06 3.45 1.84
CA SER A 129 3.36 3.47 3.13
C SER A 129 1.85 3.55 2.96
N ARG A 130 1.12 2.98 3.91
CA ARG A 130 -0.33 3.08 4.04
C ARG A 130 -0.68 3.33 5.49
N LYS A 131 -1.61 4.25 5.72
CA LYS A 131 -2.17 4.54 7.04
C LYS A 131 -3.58 3.99 7.11
N ILE A 132 -3.91 3.34 8.23
CA ILE A 132 -5.27 2.94 8.57
C ILE A 132 -5.68 3.54 9.90
N GLU A 133 -6.97 3.69 10.08
CA GLU A 133 -7.61 4.14 11.32
C GLU A 133 -8.78 3.21 11.63
N ILE A 134 -8.84 2.74 12.86
CA ILE A 134 -9.90 1.87 13.36
C ILE A 134 -10.53 2.54 14.57
N LYS A 135 -11.85 2.55 14.64
CA LYS A 135 -12.60 3.01 15.81
C LYS A 135 -13.19 1.82 16.55
N ALA A 136 -12.98 1.80 17.85
CA ALA A 136 -13.49 0.78 18.76
C ALA A 136 -14.17 1.41 19.96
N ARG A 137 -14.96 0.64 20.68
CA ARG A 137 -15.58 1.06 21.96
C ARG A 137 -15.50 -0.06 22.98
N SER A 138 -15.34 0.33 24.26
CA SER A 138 -15.59 -0.57 25.38
C SER A 138 -17.11 -0.78 25.54
N LEU A 139 -17.48 -1.95 26.00
CA LEU A 139 -18.86 -2.29 26.43
C LEU A 139 -18.84 -2.53 27.91
#